data_b1013bf39bf075779cdefcc9ef22c604
#
_entry.id   b1013bf39bf075779cdefcc9ef22c604
#
_cell.length_a   1.000
_cell.length_b   1.000
_cell.length_c   1.000
_cell.angle_alpha   90.00
_cell.angle_beta   90.00
_cell.angle_gamma   90.00
#
_symmetry.space_group_name_H-M   'P 1'
#
loop_
_entity.id
_entity.type
_entity.pdbx_description
1 polymer ?
#
loop_
_entity_poly.entity_id
_entity_poly.type
_entity_poly.pdbx_seq_one_letter_code
_entity_poly.pdbx_strand_id
1 'polypeptide(L)'
;MNIVEHAISAGQSPALIVSDGGVMSFGELHVRSQRVAAVLRGAGLRPGDGVALVLPNRPEFFEITWGCQLSGLYYTAVNTHFTPDEVAYVIDDSDAKAVFVDASMGDLAAHLRSANAAVDVHIAVGGDLPGWQSYAAAMAAAGNAPPVSDGSEMLYSSGTTGRPKAVRRPLPTDGNGSWAQSVLEMALIHKYGMSAEDVYLSPAPMYHAAGVNYTMAVNRVGAAAIIMRKFDAEDVLRLIEKHRVTHAQFVPTMFVRMLKLPEAVRRRYDVSSLRCVIHAAAPCPVDVKHQMMDWFGPIIHEYYGGTEGFAGTTIGPEEWLAHPGSVGIPMSPVHVVGDDGEELSVGQTGELYFEGGPTFEYFKDPAKTASVFNEHGWRSLGDMGYVDDDGYLYLTDRSTFMIVSGGVNIYPQEAENLLVVHPKLVDAAVFGVPNEEFGEEVKAVVQPVDGVAAGPELEAELIEYCRTHLAGYKCPRTIEFDAELPRDPNGKLYKRRIRERFWQGRESRIV
;
A
#
# COMPACT_ATOMS: atom_id res chain seq x y z
N MET A 1 -0.22 -10.56 21.34
CA MET A 1 0.46 -11.91 21.38
C MET A 1 1.35 -12.05 20.15
N ASN A 2 2.22 -13.04 20.07
CA ASN A 2 3.02 -13.32 18.87
C ASN A 2 2.75 -14.76 18.37
N ILE A 3 3.30 -15.13 17.22
CA ILE A 3 3.07 -16.48 16.66
C ILE A 3 3.57 -17.62 17.55
N VAL A 4 4.51 -17.36 18.47
CA VAL A 4 5.02 -18.37 19.43
C VAL A 4 3.91 -18.79 20.38
N GLU A 5 3.17 -17.82 20.93
CA GLU A 5 2.07 -18.07 21.87
C GLU A 5 0.92 -18.83 21.19
N HIS A 6 0.57 -18.44 19.95
CA HIS A 6 -0.44 -19.14 19.17
C HIS A 6 0.01 -20.54 18.73
N ALA A 7 1.29 -20.73 18.42
CA ALA A 7 1.84 -22.07 18.14
C ALA A 7 1.72 -23.03 19.34
N ILE A 8 1.83 -22.50 20.58
CA ILE A 8 1.69 -23.28 21.81
C ILE A 8 0.21 -23.55 22.12
N SER A 9 -0.65 -22.53 22.04
CA SER A 9 -2.05 -22.62 22.49
C SER A 9 -3.00 -23.17 21.40
N ALA A 10 -2.72 -22.92 20.12
CA ALA A 10 -3.57 -23.22 18.99
C ALA A 10 -2.77 -23.67 17.74
N GLY A 11 -1.72 -24.47 17.94
CA GLY A 11 -0.74 -24.81 16.91
C GLY A 11 -1.28 -25.47 15.65
N GLN A 12 -2.46 -26.10 15.72
CA GLN A 12 -3.13 -26.72 14.57
C GLN A 12 -4.09 -25.75 13.83
N SER A 13 -4.39 -24.59 14.42
CA SER A 13 -5.26 -23.59 13.78
C SER A 13 -4.55 -22.98 12.55
N PRO A 14 -5.31 -22.67 11.47
CA PRO A 14 -4.75 -22.03 10.30
C PRO A 14 -4.18 -20.65 10.64
N ALA A 15 -2.94 -20.38 10.25
CA ALA A 15 -2.33 -19.07 10.27
C ALA A 15 -2.42 -18.41 8.87
N LEU A 16 -2.10 -19.19 7.84
CA LEU A 16 -2.10 -18.73 6.46
C LEU A 16 -2.86 -19.72 5.56
N ILE A 17 -3.68 -19.18 4.67
CA ILE A 17 -4.39 -19.94 3.63
C ILE A 17 -4.01 -19.31 2.29
N VAL A 18 -3.53 -20.10 1.33
CA VAL A 18 -3.22 -19.60 -0.01
C VAL A 18 -4.43 -19.76 -0.91
N SER A 19 -4.76 -18.78 -1.73
CA SER A 19 -5.94 -18.77 -2.58
C SER A 19 -6.04 -20.00 -3.52
N ASP A 20 -4.89 -20.60 -3.89
CA ASP A 20 -4.78 -21.81 -4.73
C ASP A 20 -4.75 -23.13 -3.94
N GLY A 21 -4.88 -23.11 -2.59
CA GLY A 21 -5.24 -24.29 -1.79
C GLY A 21 -4.27 -24.74 -0.71
N GLY A 22 -3.16 -24.07 -0.48
CA GLY A 22 -2.26 -24.39 0.65
C GLY A 22 -2.79 -23.85 1.98
N VAL A 23 -2.65 -24.60 3.07
CA VAL A 23 -2.91 -24.14 4.45
C VAL A 23 -1.68 -24.38 5.28
N MET A 24 -1.25 -23.37 6.02
CA MET A 24 -0.16 -23.44 6.99
C MET A 24 -0.71 -23.12 8.38
N SER A 25 -0.50 -24.01 9.33
CA SER A 25 -0.93 -23.79 10.72
C SER A 25 0.04 -22.86 11.46
N PHE A 26 -0.39 -22.34 12.63
CA PHE A 26 0.48 -21.54 13.50
C PHE A 26 1.71 -22.33 13.96
N GLY A 27 1.56 -23.63 14.26
CA GLY A 27 2.68 -24.50 14.62
C GLY A 27 3.69 -24.65 13.48
N GLU A 28 3.21 -24.86 12.26
CA GLU A 28 4.08 -24.97 11.07
C GLU A 28 4.77 -23.64 10.76
N LEU A 29 4.03 -22.52 10.77
CA LEU A 29 4.59 -21.18 10.56
C LEU A 29 5.70 -20.89 11.58
N HIS A 30 5.45 -21.18 12.86
CA HIS A 30 6.44 -20.97 13.92
C HIS A 30 7.71 -21.81 13.71
N VAL A 31 7.58 -23.12 13.46
CA VAL A 31 8.73 -24.01 13.22
C VAL A 31 9.53 -23.56 12.01
N ARG A 32 8.87 -23.18 10.91
CA ARG A 32 9.52 -22.70 9.70
C ARG A 32 10.22 -21.35 9.92
N SER A 33 9.60 -20.45 10.65
CA SER A 33 10.22 -19.16 11.02
C SER A 33 11.45 -19.34 11.92
N GLN A 34 11.41 -20.30 12.87
CA GLN A 34 12.59 -20.64 13.67
C GLN A 34 13.73 -21.20 12.83
N ARG A 35 13.45 -22.00 11.79
CA ARG A 35 14.48 -22.49 10.86
C ARG A 35 15.07 -21.36 10.03
N VAL A 36 14.26 -20.42 9.53
CA VAL A 36 14.76 -19.21 8.87
C VAL A 36 15.68 -18.43 9.81
N ALA A 37 15.25 -18.23 11.06
CA ALA A 37 16.07 -17.58 12.09
C ALA A 37 17.42 -18.30 12.29
N ALA A 38 17.42 -19.65 12.28
CA ALA A 38 18.64 -20.45 12.38
C ALA A 38 19.55 -20.28 11.16
N VAL A 39 18.99 -20.27 9.94
CA VAL A 39 19.74 -20.02 8.69
C VAL A 39 20.42 -18.65 8.74
N LEU A 40 19.67 -17.59 9.04
CA LEU A 40 20.20 -16.22 9.06
C LEU A 40 21.27 -16.03 10.15
N ARG A 41 21.02 -16.52 11.36
CA ARG A 41 22.02 -16.47 12.46
C ARG A 41 23.24 -17.36 12.19
N GLY A 42 23.04 -18.54 11.59
CA GLY A 42 24.13 -19.40 11.16
C GLY A 42 25.02 -18.78 10.10
N ALA A 43 24.47 -17.91 9.28
CA ALA A 43 25.18 -17.09 8.31
C ALA A 43 25.84 -15.83 8.93
N GLY A 44 25.70 -15.61 10.25
CA GLY A 44 26.36 -14.52 10.97
C GLY A 44 25.54 -13.25 11.16
N LEU A 45 24.27 -13.21 10.72
CA LEU A 45 23.40 -12.05 10.93
C LEU A 45 23.09 -11.85 12.42
N ARG A 46 23.06 -10.61 12.84
CA ARG A 46 22.83 -10.17 14.23
C ARG A 46 21.67 -9.17 14.30
N PRO A 47 21.06 -8.97 15.49
CA PRO A 47 20.05 -7.92 15.67
C PRO A 47 20.50 -6.59 15.10
N GLY A 48 19.63 -5.97 14.31
CA GLY A 48 19.89 -4.72 13.57
C GLY A 48 20.35 -4.90 12.13
N ASP A 49 20.72 -6.12 11.70
CA ASP A 49 21.08 -6.38 10.30
C ASP A 49 19.85 -6.43 9.39
N GLY A 50 20.05 -6.11 8.11
CA GLY A 50 19.01 -6.08 7.09
C GLY A 50 18.86 -7.38 6.30
N VAL A 51 17.61 -7.69 5.91
CA VAL A 51 17.25 -8.81 5.03
C VAL A 51 16.30 -8.29 3.96
N ALA A 52 16.61 -8.49 2.67
CA ALA A 52 15.75 -8.11 1.57
C ALA A 52 14.95 -9.31 1.02
N LEU A 53 13.66 -9.09 0.71
CA LEU A 53 12.77 -10.07 0.12
C LEU A 53 12.27 -9.59 -1.23
N VAL A 54 12.66 -10.26 -2.30
CA VAL A 54 12.17 -10.02 -3.67
C VAL A 54 11.26 -11.18 -4.06
N LEU A 55 10.09 -11.22 -3.43
CA LEU A 55 9.16 -12.35 -3.49
C LEU A 55 7.74 -11.87 -3.84
N PRO A 56 6.99 -12.60 -4.69
CA PRO A 56 5.56 -12.42 -4.83
C PRO A 56 4.83 -12.89 -3.57
N ASN A 57 3.50 -12.73 -3.54
CA ASN A 57 2.66 -13.24 -2.45
C ASN A 57 2.75 -14.78 -2.39
N ARG A 58 3.38 -15.27 -1.32
CA ARG A 58 3.60 -16.69 -1.07
C ARG A 58 3.83 -16.97 0.42
N PRO A 59 3.58 -18.20 0.92
CA PRO A 59 3.73 -18.52 2.35
C PRO A 59 5.14 -18.29 2.89
N GLU A 60 6.17 -18.59 2.10
CA GLU A 60 7.58 -18.42 2.51
C GLU A 60 7.92 -16.94 2.79
N PHE A 61 7.18 -15.99 2.24
CA PHE A 61 7.31 -14.58 2.59
C PHE A 61 7.13 -14.39 4.10
N PHE A 62 6.10 -15.03 4.68
CA PHE A 62 5.81 -14.94 6.11
C PHE A 62 6.74 -15.78 6.96
N GLU A 63 7.19 -16.93 6.48
CA GLU A 63 8.23 -17.71 7.15
C GLU A 63 9.49 -16.85 7.35
N ILE A 64 9.87 -16.06 6.33
CA ILE A 64 11.06 -15.22 6.36
C ILE A 64 10.83 -13.97 7.22
N THR A 65 9.72 -13.26 7.07
CA THR A 65 9.44 -12.05 7.86
C THR A 65 9.30 -12.37 9.35
N TRP A 66 8.62 -13.46 9.73
CA TRP A 66 8.59 -13.92 11.11
C TRP A 66 9.96 -14.42 11.59
N GLY A 67 10.76 -15.05 10.73
CA GLY A 67 12.14 -15.43 11.06
C GLY A 67 13.02 -14.22 11.37
N CYS A 68 12.87 -13.14 10.60
CA CYS A 68 13.51 -11.86 10.87
C CYS A 68 12.99 -11.23 12.18
N GLN A 69 11.66 -11.25 12.37
CA GLN A 69 11.01 -10.75 13.58
C GLN A 69 11.57 -11.45 14.84
N LEU A 70 11.71 -12.78 14.83
CA LEU A 70 12.24 -13.58 15.93
C LEU A 70 13.76 -13.42 16.16
N SER A 71 14.46 -12.73 15.26
CA SER A 71 15.93 -12.57 15.27
C SER A 71 16.39 -11.12 15.46
N GLY A 72 15.47 -10.19 15.66
CA GLY A 72 15.81 -8.76 15.78
C GLY A 72 16.34 -8.13 14.49
N LEU A 73 15.96 -8.67 13.33
CA LEU A 73 16.44 -8.20 12.03
C LEU A 73 15.46 -7.22 11.41
N TYR A 74 15.97 -6.27 10.62
CA TYR A 74 15.15 -5.51 9.71
C TYR A 74 14.83 -6.34 8.47
N TYR A 75 13.57 -6.32 8.02
CA TYR A 75 13.20 -6.92 6.73
C TYR A 75 12.64 -5.87 5.78
N THR A 76 13.16 -5.91 4.56
CA THR A 76 12.77 -5.01 3.45
C THR A 76 12.07 -5.82 2.38
N ALA A 77 10.76 -5.60 2.26
CA ALA A 77 9.97 -6.19 1.18
C ALA A 77 10.11 -5.34 -0.08
N VAL A 78 10.74 -5.89 -1.11
CA VAL A 78 11.06 -5.18 -2.34
C VAL A 78 9.96 -5.38 -3.37
N ASN A 79 9.52 -4.29 -4.00
CA ASN A 79 8.53 -4.36 -5.07
C ASN A 79 9.07 -5.16 -6.27
N THR A 80 8.42 -6.27 -6.58
CA THR A 80 8.82 -7.19 -7.67
C THR A 80 8.60 -6.63 -9.09
N HIS A 81 7.97 -5.47 -9.21
CA HIS A 81 7.76 -4.75 -10.47
C HIS A 81 8.78 -3.62 -10.71
N PHE A 82 9.73 -3.45 -9.81
CA PHE A 82 10.85 -2.54 -10.02
C PHE A 82 11.76 -3.08 -11.12
N THR A 83 12.46 -2.18 -11.81
CA THR A 83 13.54 -2.57 -12.73
C THR A 83 14.67 -3.25 -11.97
N PRO A 84 15.51 -4.08 -12.62
CA PRO A 84 16.64 -4.71 -11.95
C PRO A 84 17.54 -3.74 -11.18
N ASP A 85 17.80 -2.55 -11.74
CA ASP A 85 18.62 -1.53 -11.10
C ASP A 85 17.93 -0.87 -9.89
N GLU A 86 16.61 -0.70 -9.94
CA GLU A 86 15.84 -0.22 -8.78
C GLU A 86 15.83 -1.25 -7.64
N VAL A 87 15.71 -2.54 -7.97
CA VAL A 87 15.81 -3.63 -6.98
C VAL A 87 17.20 -3.66 -6.35
N ALA A 88 18.25 -3.61 -7.19
CA ALA A 88 19.65 -3.57 -6.72
C ALA A 88 19.90 -2.37 -5.80
N TYR A 89 19.37 -1.19 -6.18
CA TYR A 89 19.45 0.01 -5.34
C TYR A 89 18.82 -0.19 -3.97
N VAL A 90 17.60 -0.77 -3.91
CA VAL A 90 16.91 -0.99 -2.62
C VAL A 90 17.69 -1.96 -1.73
N ILE A 91 18.29 -3.01 -2.31
CA ILE A 91 19.10 -3.99 -1.58
C ILE A 91 20.34 -3.31 -0.98
N ASP A 92 21.07 -2.50 -1.75
CA ASP A 92 22.27 -1.78 -1.28
C ASP A 92 21.92 -0.70 -0.27
N ASP A 93 20.89 0.10 -0.55
CA ASP A 93 20.47 1.19 0.33
C ASP A 93 19.99 0.68 1.69
N SER A 94 19.33 -0.48 1.72
CA SER A 94 18.83 -1.13 2.95
C SER A 94 19.93 -1.80 3.80
N ASP A 95 21.20 -1.79 3.39
CA ASP A 95 22.28 -2.55 4.02
C ASP A 95 21.93 -4.04 4.22
N ALA A 96 21.20 -4.62 3.27
CA ALA A 96 20.79 -6.01 3.37
C ALA A 96 22.00 -6.94 3.32
N LYS A 97 22.16 -7.78 4.35
CA LYS A 97 23.18 -8.84 4.41
C LYS A 97 22.70 -10.17 3.83
N ALA A 98 21.38 -10.33 3.74
CA ALA A 98 20.77 -11.48 3.11
C ALA A 98 19.70 -11.03 2.11
N VAL A 99 19.61 -11.73 0.98
CA VAL A 99 18.55 -11.52 -0.02
C VAL A 99 17.88 -12.84 -0.35
N PHE A 100 16.54 -12.81 -0.34
CA PHE A 100 15.70 -13.90 -0.80
C PHE A 100 15.06 -13.48 -2.11
N VAL A 101 15.18 -14.31 -3.16
CA VAL A 101 14.58 -14.05 -4.47
C VAL A 101 13.71 -15.23 -4.90
N ASP A 102 12.60 -14.93 -5.58
CA ASP A 102 11.79 -15.98 -6.21
C ASP A 102 12.53 -16.63 -7.38
N ALA A 103 12.57 -17.96 -7.43
CA ALA A 103 13.29 -18.68 -8.46
C ALA A 103 12.74 -18.47 -9.89
N SER A 104 11.50 -17.98 -10.03
CA SER A 104 10.95 -17.59 -11.32
C SER A 104 11.59 -16.33 -11.91
N MET A 105 12.36 -15.56 -11.11
CA MET A 105 13.01 -14.31 -11.50
C MET A 105 14.50 -14.50 -11.81
N GLY A 106 14.83 -15.52 -12.63
CA GLY A 106 16.21 -15.92 -12.90
C GLY A 106 17.11 -14.82 -13.47
N ASP A 107 16.62 -14.01 -14.41
CA ASP A 107 17.37 -12.91 -14.98
C ASP A 107 17.67 -11.80 -13.95
N LEU A 108 16.69 -11.47 -13.13
CA LEU A 108 16.88 -10.54 -12.00
C LEU A 108 17.90 -11.09 -11.00
N ALA A 109 17.78 -12.37 -10.63
CA ALA A 109 18.71 -13.01 -9.72
C ALA A 109 20.16 -13.00 -10.24
N ALA A 110 20.36 -13.22 -11.55
CA ALA A 110 21.67 -13.12 -12.18
C ALA A 110 22.23 -11.69 -12.12
N HIS A 111 21.39 -10.67 -12.36
CA HIS A 111 21.76 -9.26 -12.21
C HIS A 111 22.17 -8.93 -10.78
N LEU A 112 21.37 -9.32 -9.79
CA LEU A 112 21.63 -9.02 -8.36
C LEU A 112 22.92 -9.66 -7.85
N ARG A 113 23.31 -10.85 -8.34
CA ARG A 113 24.58 -11.48 -7.98
C ARG A 113 25.80 -10.63 -8.34
N SER A 114 25.72 -9.85 -9.39
CA SER A 114 26.81 -8.95 -9.82
C SER A 114 26.66 -7.54 -9.24
N ALA A 115 25.46 -7.01 -9.18
CA ALA A 115 25.20 -5.65 -8.70
C ALA A 115 25.36 -5.54 -7.16
N ASN A 116 24.89 -6.53 -6.41
CA ASN A 116 24.92 -6.55 -4.94
C ASN A 116 25.94 -7.56 -4.40
N ALA A 117 27.18 -7.51 -4.90
CA ALA A 117 28.26 -8.44 -4.53
C ALA A 117 28.65 -8.40 -3.05
N ALA A 118 28.31 -7.33 -2.33
CA ALA A 118 28.55 -7.18 -0.89
C ALA A 118 27.54 -7.92 0.00
N VAL A 119 26.45 -8.45 -0.56
CA VAL A 119 25.48 -9.26 0.19
C VAL A 119 26.07 -10.63 0.48
N ASP A 120 26.09 -11.00 1.76
CA ASP A 120 26.73 -12.24 2.22
C ASP A 120 25.91 -13.49 1.85
N VAL A 121 24.58 -13.40 1.91
CA VAL A 121 23.64 -14.53 1.81
C VAL A 121 22.66 -14.32 0.66
N HIS A 122 22.68 -15.25 -0.30
CA HIS A 122 21.78 -15.27 -1.45
C HIS A 122 20.97 -16.56 -1.45
N ILE A 123 19.64 -16.48 -1.28
CA ILE A 123 18.75 -17.64 -1.17
C ILE A 123 17.65 -17.58 -2.23
N ALA A 124 17.52 -18.65 -3.03
CA ALA A 124 16.47 -18.83 -4.02
C ALA A 124 15.27 -19.56 -3.40
N VAL A 125 14.07 -18.99 -3.55
CA VAL A 125 12.82 -19.51 -2.97
C VAL A 125 11.94 -20.07 -4.09
N GLY A 126 11.47 -21.31 -3.93
CA GLY A 126 10.57 -21.96 -4.89
C GLY A 126 11.25 -22.70 -6.04
N GLY A 127 12.57 -22.80 -6.01
CA GLY A 127 13.37 -23.52 -7.00
C GLY A 127 14.86 -23.26 -6.78
N ASP A 128 15.68 -23.78 -7.70
CA ASP A 128 17.12 -23.60 -7.67
C ASP A 128 17.56 -22.55 -8.71
N LEU A 129 18.53 -21.73 -8.34
CA LEU A 129 19.14 -20.73 -9.21
C LEU A 129 20.67 -20.84 -9.18
N PRO A 130 21.38 -20.66 -10.32
CA PRO A 130 22.82 -20.71 -10.37
C PRO A 130 23.47 -19.70 -9.41
N GLY A 131 24.35 -20.18 -8.51
CA GLY A 131 25.03 -19.35 -7.55
C GLY A 131 24.23 -18.87 -6.34
N TRP A 132 23.00 -19.35 -6.19
CA TRP A 132 22.12 -19.11 -5.03
C TRP A 132 21.96 -20.37 -4.21
N GLN A 133 21.87 -20.23 -2.90
CA GLN A 133 21.52 -21.34 -2.01
C GLN A 133 20.02 -21.66 -2.17
N SER A 134 19.68 -22.94 -2.29
CA SER A 134 18.27 -23.35 -2.30
C SER A 134 17.63 -23.15 -0.94
N TYR A 135 16.48 -22.44 -0.90
CA TYR A 135 15.68 -22.26 0.33
C TYR A 135 15.31 -23.61 0.95
N ALA A 136 14.83 -24.54 0.13
CA ALA A 136 14.43 -25.86 0.60
C ALA A 136 15.60 -26.61 1.24
N ALA A 137 16.79 -26.57 0.65
CA ALA A 137 17.99 -27.19 1.20
C ALA A 137 18.45 -26.51 2.50
N ALA A 138 18.44 -25.16 2.54
CA ALA A 138 18.77 -24.42 3.75
C ALA A 138 17.83 -24.77 4.91
N MET A 139 16.52 -24.80 4.65
CA MET A 139 15.50 -25.14 5.64
C MET A 139 15.58 -26.60 6.12
N ALA A 140 15.96 -27.53 5.23
CA ALA A 140 16.14 -28.95 5.60
C ALA A 140 17.37 -29.16 6.48
N ALA A 141 18.42 -28.39 6.28
CA ALA A 141 19.66 -28.48 7.09
C ALA A 141 19.56 -27.69 8.41
N ALA A 142 18.66 -26.74 8.54
CA ALA A 142 18.56 -25.89 9.71
C ALA A 142 17.83 -26.56 10.86
N GLY A 143 18.37 -26.39 12.08
CA GLY A 143 17.66 -26.65 13.33
C GLY A 143 16.66 -25.50 13.66
N ASN A 144 15.99 -25.62 14.81
CA ASN A 144 15.15 -24.55 15.33
C ASN A 144 16.02 -23.59 16.17
N ALA A 145 15.80 -22.28 15.98
CA ALA A 145 16.47 -21.26 16.77
C ALA A 145 15.43 -20.49 17.61
N PRO A 146 15.64 -20.37 18.93
CA PRO A 146 14.72 -19.65 19.79
C PRO A 146 14.71 -18.14 19.43
N PRO A 147 13.63 -17.40 19.76
CA PRO A 147 13.60 -15.93 19.64
C PRO A 147 14.75 -15.28 20.43
N VAL A 148 15.29 -14.18 19.90
CA VAL A 148 16.35 -13.39 20.57
C VAL A 148 15.86 -11.99 20.93
N SER A 149 15.23 -11.31 19.98
CA SER A 149 14.69 -9.97 20.10
C SER A 149 13.72 -9.71 18.94
N ASP A 150 12.86 -8.72 19.10
CA ASP A 150 11.94 -8.35 18.03
C ASP A 150 12.66 -7.60 16.90
N GLY A 151 12.39 -8.03 15.67
CA GLY A 151 12.75 -7.33 14.44
C GLY A 151 11.71 -6.30 14.03
N SER A 152 11.96 -5.62 12.94
CA SER A 152 11.04 -4.62 12.40
C SER A 152 11.08 -4.59 10.88
N GLU A 153 9.98 -4.13 10.29
CA GLU A 153 9.97 -3.76 8.88
C GLU A 153 10.82 -2.50 8.64
N MET A 154 11.47 -2.46 7.49
CA MET A 154 12.04 -1.26 6.89
C MET A 154 11.54 -1.17 5.45
N LEU A 155 10.39 -0.54 5.27
CA LEU A 155 9.70 -0.51 3.99
C LEU A 155 10.03 0.73 3.20
N TYR A 156 10.07 0.56 1.88
CA TYR A 156 10.37 1.63 0.95
C TYR A 156 9.07 2.27 0.44
N SER A 157 8.97 3.58 0.60
CA SER A 157 7.93 4.37 -0.05
C SER A 157 8.41 4.77 -1.46
N SER A 158 7.48 4.80 -2.42
CA SER A 158 7.75 5.38 -3.73
C SER A 158 7.89 6.89 -3.57
N GLY A 159 9.11 7.39 -3.39
CA GLY A 159 9.37 8.80 -3.22
C GLY A 159 8.78 9.64 -4.37
N THR A 160 8.14 10.75 -4.05
CA THR A 160 7.60 11.71 -5.03
C THR A 160 8.70 12.36 -5.89
N THR A 161 9.96 12.25 -5.46
CA THR A 161 11.12 12.96 -6.03
C THR A 161 12.13 12.07 -6.77
N GLY A 162 11.86 10.77 -6.96
CA GLY A 162 12.78 9.88 -7.71
C GLY A 162 12.93 8.50 -7.09
N ARG A 163 14.07 8.23 -6.43
CA ARG A 163 14.37 6.90 -5.88
C ARG A 163 13.49 6.55 -4.68
N PRO A 164 13.12 5.28 -4.49
CA PRO A 164 12.43 4.80 -3.29
C PRO A 164 13.22 5.14 -2.02
N LYS A 165 12.51 5.42 -0.90
CA LYS A 165 13.10 5.79 0.38
C LYS A 165 12.63 4.86 1.48
N ALA A 166 13.57 4.36 2.28
CA ALA A 166 13.27 3.51 3.42
C ALA A 166 12.77 4.32 4.61
N VAL A 167 11.66 3.89 5.18
CA VAL A 167 11.19 4.37 6.49
C VAL A 167 11.71 3.42 7.55
N ARG A 168 12.58 3.92 8.42
CA ARG A 168 13.19 3.13 9.49
C ARG A 168 12.75 3.64 10.86
N ARG A 169 12.44 2.71 11.75
CA ARG A 169 12.18 2.95 13.17
C ARG A 169 13.18 2.20 14.02
N PRO A 170 13.45 2.65 15.26
CA PRO A 170 14.23 1.86 16.20
C PRO A 170 13.64 0.47 16.39
N LEU A 171 14.50 -0.53 16.59
CA LEU A 171 14.03 -1.87 16.92
C LEU A 171 13.27 -1.88 18.25
N PRO A 172 12.19 -2.67 18.34
CA PRO A 172 11.44 -2.83 19.59
C PRO A 172 12.33 -3.41 20.71
N THR A 173 12.12 -2.96 21.94
CA THR A 173 12.86 -3.44 23.11
C THR A 173 11.96 -4.05 24.17
N ASP A 174 10.64 -4.02 23.95
CA ASP A 174 9.61 -4.39 24.93
C ASP A 174 8.93 -5.75 24.64
N GLY A 175 9.33 -6.46 23.59
CA GLY A 175 8.77 -7.74 23.21
C GLY A 175 7.39 -7.69 22.56
N ASN A 176 6.91 -6.48 22.20
CA ASN A 176 5.59 -6.28 21.62
C ASN A 176 5.55 -6.33 20.07
N GLY A 177 6.67 -6.67 19.43
CA GLY A 177 6.82 -6.62 17.98
C GLY A 177 7.04 -5.19 17.45
N SER A 178 7.04 -5.02 16.14
CA SER A 178 7.22 -3.68 15.57
C SER A 178 6.08 -2.74 15.96
N TRP A 179 6.37 -1.43 15.99
CA TRP A 179 5.36 -0.41 16.31
C TRP A 179 4.13 -0.51 15.41
N ALA A 180 4.33 -0.67 14.09
CA ALA A 180 3.23 -0.76 13.14
C ALA A 180 2.35 -2.00 13.41
N GLN A 181 2.94 -3.15 13.68
CA GLN A 181 2.19 -4.37 13.99
C GLN A 181 1.41 -4.24 15.28
N SER A 182 1.99 -3.64 16.32
CA SER A 182 1.32 -3.44 17.61
C SER A 182 0.13 -2.50 17.49
N VAL A 183 0.27 -1.39 16.77
CA VAL A 183 -0.83 -0.44 16.53
C VAL A 183 -1.94 -1.11 15.71
N LEU A 184 -1.58 -1.88 14.69
CA LEU A 184 -2.56 -2.59 13.85
C LEU A 184 -3.25 -3.73 14.61
N GLU A 185 -2.53 -4.49 15.46
CA GLU A 185 -3.13 -5.50 16.34
C GLU A 185 -4.20 -4.88 17.25
N MET A 186 -3.89 -3.75 17.88
CA MET A 186 -4.86 -3.02 18.72
C MET A 186 -6.07 -2.53 17.92
N ALA A 187 -5.84 -2.00 16.71
CA ALA A 187 -6.93 -1.56 15.84
C ALA A 187 -7.82 -2.74 15.39
N LEU A 188 -7.21 -3.86 15.00
CA LEU A 188 -7.94 -5.07 14.59
C LEU A 188 -8.84 -5.58 15.70
N ILE A 189 -8.35 -5.64 16.93
CA ILE A 189 -9.10 -6.12 18.10
C ILE A 189 -10.19 -5.11 18.52
N HIS A 190 -9.80 -3.88 18.80
CA HIS A 190 -10.69 -2.93 19.50
C HIS A 190 -11.56 -2.10 18.56
N LYS A 191 -11.09 -1.80 17.36
CA LYS A 191 -11.87 -1.00 16.40
C LYS A 191 -12.63 -1.87 15.41
N TYR A 192 -11.98 -2.93 14.90
CA TYR A 192 -12.57 -3.78 13.86
C TYR A 192 -13.16 -5.08 14.41
N GLY A 193 -13.08 -5.32 15.71
CA GLY A 193 -13.71 -6.45 16.39
C GLY A 193 -13.18 -7.83 15.99
N MET A 194 -11.90 -7.91 15.57
CA MET A 194 -11.27 -9.15 15.16
C MET A 194 -10.89 -10.02 16.36
N SER A 195 -11.08 -11.32 16.21
CA SER A 195 -10.70 -12.36 17.17
C SER A 195 -9.94 -13.49 16.48
N ALA A 196 -9.42 -14.44 17.25
CA ALA A 196 -8.73 -15.63 16.73
C ALA A 196 -9.63 -16.57 15.88
N GLU A 197 -10.94 -16.41 15.94
CA GLU A 197 -11.89 -17.21 15.16
C GLU A 197 -12.16 -16.64 13.78
N ASP A 198 -11.61 -15.46 13.49
CA ASP A 198 -11.87 -14.73 12.26
C ASP A 198 -10.96 -15.14 11.11
N VAL A 199 -11.44 -14.89 9.91
CA VAL A 199 -10.71 -15.11 8.67
C VAL A 199 -10.57 -13.79 7.93
N TYR A 200 -9.32 -13.42 7.66
CA TYR A 200 -8.98 -12.18 6.96
C TYR A 200 -8.54 -12.48 5.53
N LEU A 201 -9.01 -11.68 4.58
CA LEU A 201 -8.60 -11.75 3.18
C LEU A 201 -7.71 -10.58 2.80
N SER A 202 -6.49 -10.87 2.33
CA SER A 202 -5.53 -9.88 1.81
C SER A 202 -5.24 -10.12 0.32
N PRO A 203 -5.83 -9.36 -0.60
CA PRO A 203 -5.45 -9.37 -2.01
C PRO A 203 -4.25 -8.47 -2.32
N ALA A 204 -3.78 -7.67 -1.34
CA ALA A 204 -2.69 -6.73 -1.53
C ALA A 204 -1.33 -7.43 -1.72
N PRO A 205 -0.41 -6.84 -2.51
CA PRO A 205 0.98 -7.31 -2.56
C PRO A 205 1.67 -7.15 -1.20
N MET A 206 2.43 -8.18 -0.80
CA MET A 206 3.10 -8.24 0.50
C MET A 206 4.31 -7.29 0.61
N TYR A 207 4.78 -6.72 -0.48
CA TYR A 207 5.83 -5.70 -0.43
C TYR A 207 5.30 -4.30 -0.05
N HIS A 208 3.98 -4.11 0.08
CA HIS A 208 3.38 -2.90 0.65
C HIS A 208 3.10 -3.03 2.14
N ALA A 209 3.23 -1.90 2.86
CA ALA A 209 2.96 -1.85 4.29
C ALA A 209 1.58 -2.41 4.68
N ALA A 210 0.54 -2.08 3.90
CA ALA A 210 -0.80 -2.62 4.11
C ALA A 210 -0.84 -4.16 3.98
N GLY A 211 -0.17 -4.74 2.98
CA GLY A 211 -0.12 -6.18 2.78
C GLY A 211 0.58 -6.91 3.93
N VAL A 212 1.85 -6.60 4.17
CA VAL A 212 2.66 -7.34 5.15
C VAL A 212 2.24 -7.04 6.59
N ASN A 213 2.09 -5.75 6.96
CA ASN A 213 1.86 -5.41 8.37
C ASN A 213 0.47 -5.83 8.85
N TYR A 214 -0.59 -5.66 8.03
CA TYR A 214 -1.91 -6.18 8.41
C TYR A 214 -1.94 -7.69 8.53
N THR A 215 -1.35 -8.42 7.58
CA THR A 215 -1.33 -9.89 7.64
C THR A 215 -0.55 -10.40 8.86
N MET A 216 0.59 -9.79 9.18
CA MET A 216 1.34 -10.12 10.40
C MET A 216 0.55 -9.74 11.67
N ALA A 217 -0.13 -8.59 11.68
CA ALA A 217 -1.00 -8.22 12.80
C ALA A 217 -2.19 -9.17 12.98
N VAL A 218 -2.80 -9.63 11.88
CA VAL A 218 -3.85 -10.68 11.92
C VAL A 218 -3.34 -11.97 12.55
N ASN A 219 -2.12 -12.40 12.18
CA ASN A 219 -1.50 -13.56 12.82
C ASN A 219 -1.18 -13.31 14.31
N ARG A 220 -0.90 -12.06 14.72
CA ARG A 220 -0.72 -11.70 16.13
C ARG A 220 -2.03 -11.76 16.92
N VAL A 221 -3.16 -11.45 16.30
CA VAL A 221 -4.50 -11.68 16.90
C VAL A 221 -4.80 -13.16 17.04
N GLY A 222 -4.19 -14.03 16.24
CA GLY A 222 -4.46 -15.47 16.18
C GLY A 222 -5.44 -15.87 15.09
N ALA A 223 -5.85 -14.93 14.25
CA ALA A 223 -6.77 -15.16 13.13
C ALA A 223 -6.03 -15.70 11.89
N ALA A 224 -6.78 -16.40 11.03
CA ALA A 224 -6.26 -16.91 9.78
C ALA A 224 -6.24 -15.80 8.70
N ALA A 225 -5.17 -15.73 7.91
CA ALA A 225 -5.08 -14.83 6.78
C ALA A 225 -5.08 -15.59 5.44
N ILE A 226 -5.98 -15.23 4.54
CA ILE A 226 -5.99 -15.72 3.16
C ILE A 226 -5.12 -14.78 2.32
N ILE A 227 -4.12 -15.35 1.65
CA ILE A 227 -3.21 -14.64 0.78
C ILE A 227 -3.57 -14.94 -0.67
N MET A 228 -3.95 -13.92 -1.42
CA MET A 228 -4.11 -14.03 -2.87
C MET A 228 -2.75 -13.85 -3.55
N ARG A 229 -2.43 -14.71 -4.51
CA ARG A 229 -1.21 -14.52 -5.32
C ARG A 229 -1.28 -13.28 -6.20
N LYS A 230 -2.46 -12.98 -6.71
CA LYS A 230 -2.79 -11.80 -7.50
C LYS A 230 -4.26 -11.46 -7.27
N PHE A 231 -4.58 -10.17 -7.25
CA PHE A 231 -5.98 -9.74 -7.17
C PHE A 231 -6.74 -10.16 -8.44
N ASP A 232 -7.87 -10.81 -8.23
CA ASP A 232 -8.92 -11.07 -9.21
C ASP A 232 -10.28 -10.81 -8.54
N ALA A 233 -11.13 -10.02 -9.20
CA ALA A 233 -12.37 -9.53 -8.61
C ALA A 233 -13.39 -10.65 -8.33
N GLU A 234 -13.51 -11.65 -9.22
CA GLU A 234 -14.41 -12.79 -9.01
C GLU A 234 -13.82 -13.77 -8.00
N ASP A 235 -12.50 -13.99 -8.02
CA ASP A 235 -11.83 -14.87 -7.07
C ASP A 235 -11.93 -14.37 -5.63
N VAL A 236 -11.93 -13.05 -5.42
CA VAL A 236 -12.22 -12.43 -4.11
C VAL A 236 -13.58 -12.92 -3.58
N LEU A 237 -14.64 -12.85 -4.39
CA LEU A 237 -15.98 -13.24 -3.98
C LEU A 237 -16.07 -14.75 -3.68
N ARG A 238 -15.43 -15.57 -4.52
CA ARG A 238 -15.32 -17.01 -4.34
C ARG A 238 -14.60 -17.37 -3.03
N LEU A 239 -13.53 -16.67 -2.71
CA LEU A 239 -12.76 -16.88 -1.47
C LEU A 239 -13.56 -16.45 -0.24
N ILE A 240 -14.31 -15.34 -0.32
CA ILE A 240 -15.18 -14.88 0.77
C ILE A 240 -16.21 -15.98 1.11
N GLU A 241 -16.91 -16.48 0.12
CA GLU A 241 -17.90 -17.56 0.32
C GLU A 241 -17.23 -18.83 0.86
N LYS A 242 -16.20 -19.31 0.15
CA LYS A 242 -15.53 -20.59 0.44
C LYS A 242 -14.97 -20.68 1.85
N HIS A 243 -14.34 -19.60 2.32
CA HIS A 243 -13.65 -19.58 3.60
C HIS A 243 -14.40 -18.81 4.68
N ARG A 244 -15.64 -18.35 4.39
CA ARG A 244 -16.45 -17.56 5.33
C ARG A 244 -15.67 -16.36 5.88
N VAL A 245 -15.02 -15.62 4.98
CA VAL A 245 -14.21 -14.45 5.32
C VAL A 245 -15.03 -13.44 6.11
N THR A 246 -14.49 -12.98 7.22
CA THR A 246 -15.13 -12.02 8.13
C THR A 246 -14.56 -10.62 7.99
N HIS A 247 -13.28 -10.53 7.67
CA HIS A 247 -12.55 -9.27 7.52
C HIS A 247 -11.79 -9.26 6.20
N ALA A 248 -11.78 -8.13 5.50
CA ALA A 248 -11.02 -7.98 4.28
C ALA A 248 -10.42 -6.58 4.16
N GLN A 249 -9.30 -6.45 3.46
CA GLN A 249 -8.71 -5.16 3.14
C GLN A 249 -8.58 -4.99 1.62
N PHE A 250 -9.02 -3.85 1.13
CA PHE A 250 -8.98 -3.50 -0.29
C PHE A 250 -8.39 -2.11 -0.49
N VAL A 251 -8.19 -1.78 -1.76
CA VAL A 251 -7.94 -0.39 -2.20
C VAL A 251 -9.07 0.04 -3.15
N PRO A 252 -9.33 1.34 -3.32
CA PRO A 252 -10.47 1.83 -4.11
C PRO A 252 -10.54 1.28 -5.53
N THR A 253 -9.43 1.05 -6.20
CA THR A 253 -9.40 0.45 -7.53
C THR A 253 -9.90 -1.01 -7.55
N MET A 254 -9.74 -1.75 -6.46
CA MET A 254 -10.31 -3.08 -6.30
C MET A 254 -11.83 -3.01 -6.19
N PHE A 255 -12.36 -2.04 -5.45
CA PHE A 255 -13.80 -1.77 -5.39
C PHE A 255 -14.38 -1.49 -6.77
N VAL A 256 -13.76 -0.57 -7.52
CA VAL A 256 -14.18 -0.26 -8.90
C VAL A 256 -14.21 -1.52 -9.77
N ARG A 257 -13.17 -2.36 -9.71
CA ARG A 257 -13.11 -3.61 -10.47
C ARG A 257 -14.17 -4.62 -10.06
N MET A 258 -14.46 -4.75 -8.76
CA MET A 258 -15.54 -5.61 -8.27
C MET A 258 -16.92 -5.10 -8.69
N LEU A 259 -17.17 -3.80 -8.62
CA LEU A 259 -18.42 -3.18 -9.08
C LEU A 259 -18.65 -3.32 -10.59
N LYS A 260 -17.58 -3.39 -11.38
CA LYS A 260 -17.63 -3.62 -12.85
C LYS A 260 -17.90 -5.08 -13.24
N LEU A 261 -17.87 -6.03 -12.30
CA LEU A 261 -18.34 -7.39 -12.57
C LEU A 261 -19.81 -7.39 -12.97
N PRO A 262 -20.24 -8.26 -13.92
CA PRO A 262 -21.65 -8.45 -14.23
C PRO A 262 -22.48 -8.72 -12.97
N GLU A 263 -23.67 -8.15 -12.88
CA GLU A 263 -24.55 -8.33 -11.71
C GLU A 263 -24.81 -9.80 -11.39
N ALA A 264 -24.98 -10.63 -12.41
CA ALA A 264 -25.16 -12.07 -12.25
C ALA A 264 -23.94 -12.75 -11.59
N VAL A 265 -22.72 -12.24 -11.81
CA VAL A 265 -21.51 -12.73 -11.14
C VAL A 265 -21.51 -12.25 -9.68
N ARG A 266 -21.77 -10.96 -9.44
CA ARG A 266 -21.79 -10.38 -8.09
C ARG A 266 -22.81 -11.07 -7.17
N ARG A 267 -23.96 -11.46 -7.71
CA ARG A 267 -25.04 -12.16 -6.97
C ARG A 267 -24.82 -13.66 -6.81
N ARG A 268 -23.83 -14.26 -7.46
CA ARG A 268 -23.57 -15.70 -7.41
C ARG A 268 -23.03 -16.15 -6.06
N TYR A 269 -22.24 -15.30 -5.41
CA TYR A 269 -21.47 -15.63 -4.23
C TYR A 269 -22.11 -15.07 -2.95
N ASP A 270 -22.11 -15.87 -1.89
CA ASP A 270 -22.53 -15.44 -0.55
C ASP A 270 -21.42 -14.67 0.16
N VAL A 271 -21.58 -13.36 0.28
CA VAL A 271 -20.65 -12.48 0.99
C VAL A 271 -21.12 -12.11 2.40
N SER A 272 -22.22 -12.72 2.90
CA SER A 272 -22.85 -12.39 4.18
C SER A 272 -22.00 -12.68 5.41
N SER A 273 -20.89 -13.39 5.27
CA SER A 273 -19.92 -13.60 6.35
C SER A 273 -19.07 -12.37 6.67
N LEU A 274 -18.98 -11.40 5.75
CA LEU A 274 -18.23 -10.17 5.98
C LEU A 274 -18.84 -9.36 7.12
N ARG A 275 -18.00 -8.93 8.05
CA ARG A 275 -18.36 -8.05 9.18
C ARG A 275 -17.58 -6.73 9.15
N CYS A 276 -16.42 -6.73 8.53
CA CYS A 276 -15.56 -5.56 8.42
C CYS A 276 -14.79 -5.59 7.11
N VAL A 277 -14.88 -4.51 6.36
CA VAL A 277 -14.09 -4.27 5.15
C VAL A 277 -13.31 -2.98 5.35
N ILE A 278 -11.99 -3.03 5.19
CA ILE A 278 -11.11 -1.90 5.38
C ILE A 278 -10.58 -1.45 4.03
N HIS A 279 -10.54 -0.15 3.76
CA HIS A 279 -9.81 0.37 2.60
C HIS A 279 -8.93 1.56 2.95
N ALA A 280 -7.91 1.78 2.13
CA ALA A 280 -6.96 2.88 2.25
C ALA A 280 -6.12 3.04 0.98
N ALA A 281 -5.00 3.74 1.09
CA ALA A 281 -3.93 3.91 0.10
C ALA A 281 -4.23 4.86 -1.06
N ALA A 282 -5.48 5.17 -1.34
CA ALA A 282 -5.88 6.15 -2.34
C ALA A 282 -7.25 6.76 -1.97
N PRO A 283 -7.60 7.95 -2.46
CA PRO A 283 -8.95 8.48 -2.34
C PRO A 283 -9.97 7.52 -2.96
N CYS A 284 -11.09 7.32 -2.27
CA CYS A 284 -12.20 6.52 -2.76
C CYS A 284 -13.31 7.43 -3.26
N PRO A 285 -13.71 7.34 -4.55
CA PRO A 285 -14.86 8.10 -5.03
C PRO A 285 -16.10 7.83 -4.16
N VAL A 286 -16.81 8.89 -3.80
CA VAL A 286 -17.99 8.83 -2.91
C VAL A 286 -19.02 7.83 -3.43
N ASP A 287 -19.33 7.87 -4.73
CA ASP A 287 -20.29 6.97 -5.36
C ASP A 287 -19.84 5.49 -5.34
N VAL A 288 -18.53 5.24 -5.48
CA VAL A 288 -17.97 3.88 -5.38
C VAL A 288 -18.19 3.34 -3.98
N LYS A 289 -17.91 4.13 -2.95
CA LYS A 289 -18.07 3.68 -1.56
C LYS A 289 -19.54 3.48 -1.19
N HIS A 290 -20.45 4.34 -1.67
CA HIS A 290 -21.90 4.12 -1.53
C HIS A 290 -22.34 2.80 -2.18
N GLN A 291 -21.97 2.57 -3.45
CA GLN A 291 -22.31 1.32 -4.15
C GLN A 291 -21.76 0.07 -3.45
N MET A 292 -20.57 0.15 -2.87
CA MET A 292 -20.00 -0.95 -2.10
C MET A 292 -20.75 -1.16 -0.79
N MET A 293 -21.19 -0.09 -0.10
CA MET A 293 -22.02 -0.20 1.11
C MET A 293 -23.42 -0.75 0.79
N ASP A 294 -24.00 -0.40 -0.35
CA ASP A 294 -25.27 -0.98 -0.81
C ASP A 294 -25.13 -2.49 -1.06
N TRP A 295 -23.97 -2.95 -1.51
CA TRP A 295 -23.71 -4.36 -1.79
C TRP A 295 -23.29 -5.17 -0.56
N PHE A 296 -22.28 -4.69 0.18
CA PHE A 296 -21.69 -5.41 1.33
C PHE A 296 -22.38 -5.09 2.67
N GLY A 297 -23.19 -4.04 2.71
CA GLY A 297 -23.72 -3.45 3.93
C GLY A 297 -22.82 -2.34 4.51
N PRO A 298 -23.27 -1.67 5.57
CA PRO A 298 -22.55 -0.57 6.22
C PRO A 298 -21.43 -1.12 7.13
N ILE A 299 -20.45 -1.81 6.51
CA ILE A 299 -19.30 -2.45 7.19
C ILE A 299 -17.96 -1.95 6.66
N ILE A 300 -17.97 -0.87 5.83
CA ILE A 300 -16.77 -0.39 5.14
C ILE A 300 -16.13 0.71 5.97
N HIS A 301 -14.95 0.41 6.49
CA HIS A 301 -14.08 1.32 7.22
C HIS A 301 -13.00 1.88 6.31
N GLU A 302 -12.57 3.09 6.59
CA GLU A 302 -11.45 3.73 5.91
C GLU A 302 -10.41 4.20 6.92
N TYR A 303 -9.15 4.15 6.51
CA TYR A 303 -8.10 4.88 7.21
C TYR A 303 -7.24 5.63 6.21
N TYR A 304 -6.69 6.75 6.66
CA TYR A 304 -5.64 7.49 5.98
C TYR A 304 -4.39 7.48 6.85
N GLY A 305 -3.22 7.37 6.21
CA GLY A 305 -1.92 7.44 6.89
C GLY A 305 -0.77 7.11 5.94
N GLY A 306 0.42 7.53 6.33
CA GLY A 306 1.67 7.22 5.64
C GLY A 306 2.45 6.09 6.31
N THR A 307 3.40 5.52 5.57
CA THR A 307 4.36 4.54 6.10
C THR A 307 5.17 5.11 7.26
N GLU A 308 5.34 6.41 7.29
CA GLU A 308 6.01 7.21 8.33
C GLU A 308 5.30 7.12 9.69
N GLY A 309 3.96 6.92 9.69
CA GLY A 309 3.15 6.60 10.86
C GLY A 309 2.79 7.79 11.77
N PHE A 310 3.15 9.02 11.42
CA PHE A 310 2.80 10.20 12.23
C PHE A 310 1.45 10.83 11.83
N ALA A 311 1.00 10.63 10.60
CA ALA A 311 -0.32 11.02 10.15
C ALA A 311 -1.26 9.82 10.23
N GLY A 312 -2.46 10.02 10.73
CA GLY A 312 -3.44 8.95 10.79
C GLY A 312 -4.83 9.44 11.11
N THR A 313 -5.80 8.92 10.34
CA THR A 313 -7.23 9.04 10.63
C THR A 313 -7.88 7.67 10.46
N THR A 314 -9.06 7.52 11.01
CA THR A 314 -9.92 6.37 10.71
C THR A 314 -11.37 6.81 10.76
N ILE A 315 -12.20 6.26 9.86
CA ILE A 315 -13.64 6.52 9.84
C ILE A 315 -14.43 5.22 9.71
N GLY A 316 -15.48 5.09 10.51
CA GLY A 316 -16.42 3.99 10.44
C GLY A 316 -17.53 4.25 9.40
N PRO A 317 -18.35 3.23 9.09
CA PRO A 317 -19.37 3.36 8.07
C PRO A 317 -20.47 4.38 8.43
N GLU A 318 -20.92 4.43 9.68
CA GLU A 318 -21.95 5.38 10.14
C GLU A 318 -21.45 6.83 10.09
N GLU A 319 -20.22 7.07 10.59
CA GLU A 319 -19.59 8.38 10.53
C GLU A 319 -19.38 8.82 9.07
N TRP A 320 -18.95 7.90 8.21
CA TRP A 320 -18.72 8.22 6.82
C TRP A 320 -20.02 8.55 6.06
N LEU A 321 -21.14 7.89 6.39
CA LEU A 321 -22.45 8.22 5.80
C LEU A 321 -22.92 9.62 6.22
N ALA A 322 -22.52 10.11 7.40
CA ALA A 322 -22.77 11.48 7.84
C ALA A 322 -21.80 12.50 7.22
N HIS A 323 -20.56 12.07 6.91
CA HIS A 323 -19.49 12.91 6.34
C HIS A 323 -18.91 12.28 5.06
N PRO A 324 -19.68 12.16 3.95
CA PRO A 324 -19.24 11.49 2.74
C PRO A 324 -17.98 12.15 2.15
N GLY A 325 -16.96 11.33 1.83
CA GLY A 325 -15.68 11.79 1.29
C GLY A 325 -14.63 12.12 2.35
N SER A 326 -14.99 12.17 3.63
CA SER A 326 -14.03 12.31 4.71
C SER A 326 -13.22 11.03 4.92
N VAL A 327 -11.97 11.20 5.35
CA VAL A 327 -11.09 10.10 5.81
C VAL A 327 -11.12 9.93 7.33
N GLY A 328 -11.93 10.73 8.04
CA GLY A 328 -12.15 10.65 9.50
C GLY A 328 -11.47 11.75 10.30
N ILE A 329 -11.63 11.65 11.61
CA ILE A 329 -11.02 12.60 12.55
C ILE A 329 -9.54 12.23 12.75
N PRO A 330 -8.62 13.21 12.67
CA PRO A 330 -7.19 12.98 12.93
C PRO A 330 -6.92 12.45 14.34
N MET A 331 -6.04 11.44 14.44
CA MET A 331 -5.64 10.86 15.74
C MET A 331 -4.66 11.76 16.53
N SER A 332 -4.09 12.76 15.87
CA SER A 332 -3.24 13.81 16.47
C SER A 332 -3.65 15.16 15.92
N PRO A 333 -3.30 16.28 16.59
CA PRO A 333 -3.60 17.62 16.07
C PRO A 333 -3.14 17.76 14.62
N VAL A 334 -4.00 18.31 13.77
CA VAL A 334 -3.73 18.61 12.37
C VAL A 334 -3.84 20.11 12.14
N HIS A 335 -2.91 20.65 11.37
CA HIS A 335 -2.84 22.04 10.97
C HIS A 335 -2.94 22.13 9.47
N VAL A 336 -3.83 22.96 8.96
CA VAL A 336 -4.00 23.23 7.52
C VAL A 336 -3.27 24.53 7.23
N VAL A 337 -2.21 24.47 6.43
CA VAL A 337 -1.29 25.60 6.23
C VAL A 337 -1.36 26.10 4.79
N GLY A 338 -1.47 27.39 4.61
CA GLY A 338 -1.51 28.07 3.32
C GLY A 338 -0.14 28.23 2.66
N ASP A 339 -0.11 28.73 1.43
CA ASP A 339 1.13 28.97 0.67
C ASP A 339 2.04 30.03 1.33
N ASP A 340 1.50 30.90 2.19
CA ASP A 340 2.22 31.90 2.99
C ASP A 340 2.81 31.35 4.30
N GLY A 341 2.57 30.07 4.62
CA GLY A 341 3.03 29.41 5.83
C GLY A 341 2.11 29.62 7.04
N GLU A 342 1.03 30.37 6.90
CA GLU A 342 0.07 30.63 7.97
C GLU A 342 -1.02 29.54 8.07
N GLU A 343 -1.51 29.31 9.29
CA GLU A 343 -2.61 28.36 9.51
C GLU A 343 -3.93 28.90 9.00
N LEU A 344 -4.62 28.11 8.19
CA LEU A 344 -5.88 28.47 7.55
C LEU A 344 -7.08 28.21 8.46
N SER A 345 -8.18 28.94 8.20
CA SER A 345 -9.44 28.71 8.89
C SER A 345 -10.10 27.41 8.44
N VAL A 346 -10.98 26.87 9.29
CA VAL A 346 -11.80 25.68 9.01
C VAL A 346 -12.48 25.78 7.64
N GLY A 347 -12.49 24.70 6.88
CA GLY A 347 -13.06 24.62 5.53
C GLY A 347 -12.15 25.13 4.41
N GLN A 348 -11.04 25.76 4.72
CA GLN A 348 -10.06 26.19 3.71
C GLN A 348 -9.06 25.08 3.40
N THR A 349 -8.74 24.88 2.14
CA THR A 349 -7.81 23.86 1.66
C THR A 349 -6.37 24.38 1.71
N GLY A 350 -5.48 23.60 2.35
CA GLY A 350 -4.04 23.86 2.44
C GLY A 350 -3.24 22.58 2.57
N GLU A 351 -1.92 22.71 2.79
CA GLU A 351 -1.06 21.58 3.09
C GLU A 351 -1.30 21.08 4.53
N LEU A 352 -1.39 19.77 4.68
CA LEU A 352 -1.68 19.13 5.96
C LEU A 352 -0.40 18.86 6.75
N TYR A 353 -0.36 19.41 7.96
CA TYR A 353 0.69 19.16 8.93
C TYR A 353 0.13 18.49 10.19
N PHE A 354 0.88 17.54 10.74
CA PHE A 354 0.49 16.78 11.92
C PHE A 354 1.48 17.01 13.07
N GLU A 355 0.94 17.22 14.26
CA GLU A 355 1.73 17.39 15.48
C GLU A 355 1.93 16.04 16.18
N GLY A 356 3.12 15.79 16.72
CA GLY A 356 3.40 14.58 17.49
C GLY A 356 3.56 13.32 16.63
N GLY A 357 3.30 12.15 17.21
CA GLY A 357 3.44 10.84 16.57
C GLY A 357 4.81 10.17 16.74
N PRO A 358 5.00 8.93 16.26
CA PRO A 358 6.20 8.14 16.47
C PRO A 358 7.44 8.74 15.83
N THR A 359 8.59 8.44 16.40
CA THR A 359 9.88 8.77 15.79
C THR A 359 10.15 7.84 14.60
N PHE A 360 10.61 8.40 13.51
CA PHE A 360 11.07 7.68 12.33
C PHE A 360 12.23 8.46 11.66
N GLU A 361 12.93 7.80 10.76
CA GLU A 361 13.89 8.43 9.86
C GLU A 361 13.71 7.90 8.43
N TYR A 362 14.02 8.71 7.44
CA TYR A 362 14.35 8.20 6.13
C TYR A 362 15.79 7.71 6.20
N PHE A 363 15.96 6.41 6.12
CA PHE A 363 17.25 5.75 6.31
C PHE A 363 18.30 6.32 5.35
N LYS A 364 19.48 6.69 5.89
CA LYS A 364 20.58 7.35 5.17
C LYS A 364 20.25 8.71 4.52
N ASP A 365 19.08 9.29 4.81
CA ASP A 365 18.69 10.60 4.24
C ASP A 365 18.22 11.58 5.35
N PRO A 366 19.15 12.09 6.16
CA PRO A 366 18.81 13.03 7.24
C PRO A 366 18.25 14.36 6.70
N ALA A 367 18.66 14.79 5.51
CA ALA A 367 18.15 16.00 4.88
C ALA A 367 16.66 15.85 4.53
N LYS A 368 16.28 14.69 3.98
CA LYS A 368 14.87 14.39 3.72
C LYS A 368 14.08 14.22 5.01
N THR A 369 14.66 13.58 6.04
CA THR A 369 14.00 13.46 7.35
C THR A 369 13.73 14.86 7.93
N ALA A 370 14.70 15.78 7.86
CA ALA A 370 14.48 17.15 8.30
C ALA A 370 13.44 17.90 7.46
N SER A 371 13.35 17.61 6.14
CA SER A 371 12.45 18.33 5.22
C SER A 371 10.96 18.06 5.41
N VAL A 372 10.58 17.06 6.23
CA VAL A 372 9.16 16.83 6.54
C VAL A 372 8.64 17.74 7.66
N PHE A 373 9.53 18.43 8.36
CA PHE A 373 9.18 19.34 9.45
C PHE A 373 9.12 20.78 8.95
N ASN A 374 8.11 21.52 9.40
CA ASN A 374 8.10 22.97 9.27
C ASN A 374 8.80 23.64 10.49
N GLU A 375 8.78 24.97 10.53
CA GLU A 375 9.38 25.77 11.61
C GLU A 375 8.73 25.56 12.98
N HIS A 376 7.48 25.09 13.02
CA HIS A 376 6.75 24.75 14.26
C HIS A 376 7.05 23.32 14.75
N GLY A 377 7.83 22.53 13.98
CA GLY A 377 8.10 21.14 14.28
C GLY A 377 6.93 20.18 13.89
N TRP A 378 5.93 20.68 13.17
CA TRP A 378 4.86 19.86 12.61
C TRP A 378 5.36 19.13 11.36
N ARG A 379 4.75 17.98 11.04
CA ARG A 379 5.19 17.08 9.97
C ARG A 379 4.17 16.95 8.87
N SER A 380 4.62 17.02 7.61
CA SER A 380 3.77 16.83 6.42
C SER A 380 4.18 15.61 5.61
N LEU A 381 3.18 14.92 5.03
CA LEU A 381 3.36 13.92 3.97
C LEU A 381 3.27 14.55 2.57
N GLY A 382 3.00 15.86 2.49
CA GLY A 382 2.77 16.60 1.25
C GLY A 382 1.36 16.38 0.69
N ASP A 383 0.40 16.00 1.54
CA ASP A 383 -1.00 15.88 1.16
C ASP A 383 -1.73 17.21 1.41
N MET A 384 -2.66 17.54 0.52
CA MET A 384 -3.52 18.73 0.58
C MET A 384 -4.91 18.34 1.07
N GLY A 385 -5.55 19.20 1.86
CA GLY A 385 -6.88 18.93 2.38
C GLY A 385 -7.44 20.06 3.22
N TYR A 386 -8.57 19.80 3.84
CA TYR A 386 -9.22 20.72 4.79
C TYR A 386 -9.90 19.94 5.91
N VAL A 387 -10.18 20.63 7.00
CA VAL A 387 -10.98 20.10 8.14
C VAL A 387 -12.30 20.84 8.15
N ASP A 388 -13.42 20.14 8.35
CA ASP A 388 -14.74 20.75 8.49
C ASP A 388 -15.02 21.23 9.93
N ASP A 389 -16.19 21.85 10.15
CA ASP A 389 -16.60 22.37 11.46
C ASP A 389 -16.76 21.28 12.54
N ASP A 390 -16.95 20.03 12.13
CA ASP A 390 -17.08 18.86 13.04
C ASP A 390 -15.73 18.17 13.29
N GLY A 391 -14.63 18.67 12.68
CA GLY A 391 -13.27 18.15 12.85
C GLY A 391 -12.91 16.99 11.94
N TYR A 392 -13.73 16.69 10.92
CA TYR A 392 -13.45 15.65 9.94
C TYR A 392 -12.49 16.16 8.85
N LEU A 393 -11.49 15.33 8.53
CA LEU A 393 -10.47 15.62 7.51
C LEU A 393 -10.93 15.14 6.13
N TYR A 394 -10.75 16.01 5.14
CA TYR A 394 -10.99 15.72 3.73
C TYR A 394 -9.71 15.91 2.94
N LEU A 395 -9.30 14.89 2.17
CA LEU A 395 -8.14 14.96 1.28
C LEU A 395 -8.58 15.46 -0.09
N THR A 396 -7.82 16.41 -0.65
CA THR A 396 -8.10 16.93 -2.00
C THR A 396 -7.14 16.39 -3.04
N ASP A 397 -5.84 16.41 -2.78
CA ASP A 397 -4.79 15.85 -3.65
C ASP A 397 -3.43 15.82 -2.94
N ARG A 398 -2.37 15.54 -3.67
CA ARG A 398 -0.99 15.80 -3.25
C ARG A 398 -0.48 17.12 -3.82
N SER A 399 0.26 17.87 -3.02
CA SER A 399 0.87 19.16 -3.44
C SER A 399 1.68 19.02 -4.74
N THR A 400 2.32 17.87 -4.96
CA THR A 400 3.12 17.58 -6.16
C THR A 400 2.30 17.38 -7.44
N PHE A 401 1.00 17.14 -7.34
CA PHE A 401 0.09 16.93 -8.50
C PHE A 401 -0.89 18.07 -8.71
N MET A 402 -0.99 18.99 -7.76
CA MET A 402 -1.78 20.22 -7.94
C MET A 402 -1.37 20.94 -9.23
N ILE A 403 -2.34 21.31 -10.01
CA ILE A 403 -2.17 22.01 -11.30
C ILE A 403 -2.36 23.49 -11.04
N VAL A 404 -1.41 24.33 -11.48
CA VAL A 404 -1.54 25.78 -11.41
C VAL A 404 -1.86 26.32 -12.80
N SER A 405 -3.13 26.61 -13.04
CA SER A 405 -3.62 27.10 -14.34
C SER A 405 -4.15 28.51 -14.23
N GLY A 406 -3.46 29.47 -14.85
CA GLY A 406 -3.86 30.88 -14.80
C GLY A 406 -3.94 31.46 -13.38
N GLY A 407 -3.10 30.98 -12.45
CA GLY A 407 -3.11 31.39 -11.05
C GLY A 407 -4.18 30.69 -10.19
N VAL A 408 -4.91 29.70 -10.75
CA VAL A 408 -5.90 28.91 -10.01
C VAL A 408 -5.33 27.54 -9.69
N ASN A 409 -5.40 27.15 -8.43
CA ASN A 409 -5.03 25.80 -7.97
C ASN A 409 -6.16 24.83 -8.33
N ILE A 410 -5.85 23.82 -9.14
CA ILE A 410 -6.76 22.75 -9.56
C ILE A 410 -6.27 21.41 -9.01
N TYR A 411 -7.16 20.69 -8.36
CA TYR A 411 -6.87 19.36 -7.81
C TYR A 411 -7.36 18.29 -8.78
N PRO A 412 -6.46 17.61 -9.53
CA PRO A 412 -6.85 16.69 -10.60
C PRO A 412 -7.62 15.47 -10.09
N GLN A 413 -7.56 15.16 -8.81
CA GLN A 413 -8.26 14.02 -8.21
C GLN A 413 -9.78 14.07 -8.40
N GLU A 414 -10.38 15.28 -8.44
CA GLU A 414 -11.82 15.44 -8.69
C GLU A 414 -12.21 14.89 -10.08
N ALA A 415 -11.45 15.24 -11.11
CA ALA A 415 -11.69 14.75 -12.46
C ALA A 415 -11.32 13.26 -12.62
N GLU A 416 -10.28 12.77 -11.93
CA GLU A 416 -9.95 11.34 -11.90
C GLU A 416 -11.08 10.51 -11.30
N ASN A 417 -11.60 10.91 -10.14
CA ASN A 417 -12.70 10.22 -9.46
C ASN A 417 -13.94 10.11 -10.35
N LEU A 418 -14.21 11.15 -11.14
CA LEU A 418 -15.33 11.16 -12.06
C LEU A 418 -15.09 10.25 -13.28
N LEU A 419 -13.90 10.31 -13.88
CA LEU A 419 -13.58 9.51 -15.07
C LEU A 419 -13.48 8.02 -14.77
N VAL A 420 -12.92 7.64 -13.62
CA VAL A 420 -12.71 6.21 -13.28
C VAL A 420 -14.02 5.44 -13.12
N VAL A 421 -15.11 6.11 -12.78
CA VAL A 421 -16.45 5.50 -12.67
C VAL A 421 -17.21 5.45 -13.99
N HIS A 422 -16.71 6.12 -15.05
CA HIS A 422 -17.36 6.11 -16.35
C HIS A 422 -17.44 4.70 -16.95
N PRO A 423 -18.62 4.27 -17.48
CA PRO A 423 -18.82 2.87 -17.92
C PRO A 423 -17.92 2.42 -19.08
N LYS A 424 -17.43 3.36 -19.89
CA LYS A 424 -16.54 3.07 -21.03
C LYS A 424 -15.05 3.06 -20.67
N LEU A 425 -14.67 3.34 -19.42
CA LEU A 425 -13.29 3.39 -18.98
C LEU A 425 -12.98 2.27 -17.98
N VAL A 426 -11.76 1.74 -18.06
CA VAL A 426 -11.17 0.88 -17.04
C VAL A 426 -10.49 1.72 -15.97
N ASP A 427 -9.79 2.80 -16.42
CA ASP A 427 -8.94 3.61 -15.55
C ASP A 427 -8.72 5.03 -16.14
N ALA A 428 -8.28 5.96 -15.27
CA ALA A 428 -7.99 7.35 -15.64
C ALA A 428 -6.84 7.93 -14.82
N ALA A 429 -6.06 8.80 -15.45
CA ALA A 429 -5.03 9.63 -14.85
C ALA A 429 -5.26 11.09 -15.28
N VAL A 430 -5.31 12.03 -14.34
CA VAL A 430 -5.45 13.46 -14.61
C VAL A 430 -4.27 14.23 -13.99
N PHE A 431 -3.67 15.15 -14.74
CA PHE A 431 -2.50 15.93 -14.33
C PHE A 431 -2.34 17.18 -15.17
N GLY A 432 -1.48 18.11 -14.70
CA GLY A 432 -1.12 19.31 -15.44
C GLY A 432 -0.08 19.03 -16.52
N VAL A 433 -0.30 19.61 -17.69
CA VAL A 433 0.66 19.68 -18.79
C VAL A 433 0.97 21.14 -19.13
N PRO A 434 2.15 21.43 -19.73
CA PRO A 434 2.52 22.80 -20.07
C PRO A 434 1.51 23.48 -21.00
N ASN A 435 1.16 24.72 -20.68
CA ASN A 435 0.33 25.59 -21.51
C ASN A 435 0.96 26.99 -21.54
N GLU A 436 1.17 27.55 -22.73
CA GLU A 436 1.89 28.84 -22.91
C GLU A 436 1.10 30.06 -22.36
N GLU A 437 -0.22 29.98 -22.28
CA GLU A 437 -1.08 31.08 -21.81
C GLU A 437 -1.36 31.00 -20.30
N PHE A 438 -1.56 29.75 -19.78
CA PHE A 438 -2.02 29.54 -18.41
C PHE A 438 -0.95 28.91 -17.49
N GLY A 439 0.27 28.66 -17.99
CA GLY A 439 1.31 27.91 -17.30
C GLY A 439 1.08 26.41 -17.38
N GLU A 440 -0.01 25.93 -16.80
CA GLU A 440 -0.46 24.54 -16.94
C GLU A 440 -1.91 24.45 -17.42
N GLU A 441 -2.26 23.33 -18.05
CA GLU A 441 -3.64 22.96 -18.33
C GLU A 441 -3.94 21.55 -17.89
N VAL A 442 -5.22 21.26 -17.64
CA VAL A 442 -5.68 19.93 -17.23
C VAL A 442 -5.70 18.98 -18.42
N LYS A 443 -5.00 17.85 -18.30
CA LYS A 443 -5.00 16.75 -19.28
C LYS A 443 -5.37 15.45 -18.61
N ALA A 444 -6.12 14.61 -19.32
CA ALA A 444 -6.37 13.24 -18.91
C ALA A 444 -5.68 12.23 -19.85
N VAL A 445 -5.24 11.11 -19.30
CA VAL A 445 -4.89 9.88 -20.04
C VAL A 445 -5.77 8.78 -19.49
N VAL A 446 -6.53 8.10 -20.34
CA VAL A 446 -7.53 7.14 -19.91
C VAL A 446 -7.35 5.79 -20.60
N GLN A 447 -7.77 4.73 -19.91
CA GLN A 447 -7.79 3.37 -20.45
C GLN A 447 -9.23 2.98 -20.75
N PRO A 448 -9.62 2.83 -22.03
CA PRO A 448 -10.95 2.36 -22.41
C PRO A 448 -11.19 0.88 -22.03
N VAL A 449 -12.46 0.52 -21.87
CA VAL A 449 -12.88 -0.88 -21.75
C VAL A 449 -12.68 -1.58 -23.10
N ASP A 450 -12.37 -2.88 -23.07
CA ASP A 450 -12.21 -3.71 -24.28
C ASP A 450 -13.43 -3.60 -25.20
N GLY A 451 -13.16 -3.35 -26.48
CA GLY A 451 -14.19 -3.16 -27.50
C GLY A 451 -14.74 -1.73 -27.62
N VAL A 452 -14.34 -0.80 -26.75
CA VAL A 452 -14.64 0.62 -26.89
C VAL A 452 -13.57 1.28 -27.77
N ALA A 453 -13.99 1.88 -28.87
CA ALA A 453 -13.06 2.54 -29.79
C ALA A 453 -12.52 3.84 -29.18
N ALA A 454 -11.20 3.93 -29.06
CA ALA A 454 -10.49 5.16 -28.70
C ALA A 454 -10.54 6.13 -29.90
N GLY A 455 -10.79 7.42 -29.64
CA GLY A 455 -10.78 8.43 -30.69
C GLY A 455 -11.52 9.71 -30.31
N PRO A 456 -11.63 10.67 -31.26
CA PRO A 456 -12.19 11.99 -30.98
C PRO A 456 -13.64 11.97 -30.46
N GLU A 457 -14.43 10.97 -30.86
CA GLU A 457 -15.83 10.85 -30.39
C GLU A 457 -15.88 10.51 -28.90
N LEU A 458 -15.06 9.55 -28.46
CA LEU A 458 -14.97 9.18 -27.05
C LEU A 458 -14.33 10.33 -26.23
N GLU A 459 -13.31 11.01 -26.75
CA GLU A 459 -12.73 12.18 -26.10
C GLU A 459 -13.78 13.27 -25.86
N ALA A 460 -14.56 13.62 -26.87
CA ALA A 460 -15.62 14.63 -26.75
C ALA A 460 -16.69 14.23 -25.72
N GLU A 461 -17.10 12.96 -25.73
CA GLU A 461 -18.06 12.41 -24.77
C GLU A 461 -17.55 12.53 -23.33
N LEU A 462 -16.28 12.14 -23.08
CA LEU A 462 -15.68 12.18 -21.75
C LEU A 462 -15.46 13.61 -21.24
N ILE A 463 -15.04 14.53 -22.12
CA ILE A 463 -14.92 15.96 -21.77
C ILE A 463 -16.29 16.53 -21.42
N GLU A 464 -17.32 16.24 -22.20
CA GLU A 464 -18.67 16.69 -21.92
C GLU A 464 -19.22 16.07 -20.63
N TYR A 465 -18.94 14.79 -20.39
CA TYR A 465 -19.25 14.14 -19.12
C TYR A 465 -18.61 14.86 -17.93
N CYS A 466 -17.33 15.26 -18.04
CA CYS A 466 -16.69 16.05 -17.01
C CYS A 466 -17.37 17.43 -16.82
N ARG A 467 -17.72 18.11 -17.91
CA ARG A 467 -18.35 19.45 -17.87
C ARG A 467 -19.73 19.46 -17.24
N THR A 468 -20.47 18.36 -17.31
CA THR A 468 -21.79 18.25 -16.68
C THR A 468 -21.71 18.07 -15.17
N HIS A 469 -20.54 17.70 -14.63
CA HIS A 469 -20.35 17.38 -13.21
C HIS A 469 -19.37 18.29 -12.47
N LEU A 470 -18.46 18.96 -13.20
CA LEU A 470 -17.41 19.80 -12.65
C LEU A 470 -17.41 21.20 -13.27
N ALA A 471 -16.87 22.15 -12.51
CA ALA A 471 -16.59 23.47 -13.06
C ALA A 471 -15.62 23.38 -14.25
N GLY A 472 -15.87 24.15 -15.32
CA GLY A 472 -15.18 24.01 -16.60
C GLY A 472 -13.65 24.09 -16.52
N TYR A 473 -13.09 24.88 -15.58
CA TYR A 473 -11.64 25.01 -15.40
C TYR A 473 -10.99 23.75 -14.80
N LYS A 474 -11.77 22.89 -14.14
CA LYS A 474 -11.32 21.59 -13.58
C LYS A 474 -11.36 20.46 -14.60
N CYS A 475 -12.06 20.65 -15.71
CA CYS A 475 -12.23 19.62 -16.73
C CYS A 475 -10.98 19.47 -17.60
N PRO A 476 -10.62 18.24 -18.01
CA PRO A 476 -9.57 18.03 -19.00
C PRO A 476 -9.87 18.81 -20.29
N ARG A 477 -8.85 19.50 -20.81
CA ARG A 477 -8.93 20.14 -22.13
C ARG A 477 -8.71 19.15 -23.27
N THR A 478 -7.88 18.14 -23.00
CA THR A 478 -7.59 17.06 -23.93
C THR A 478 -7.54 15.72 -23.22
N ILE A 479 -7.90 14.65 -23.92
CA ILE A 479 -7.85 13.27 -23.41
C ILE A 479 -7.05 12.40 -24.38
N GLU A 480 -6.02 11.73 -23.89
CA GLU A 480 -5.30 10.67 -24.61
C GLU A 480 -5.73 9.28 -24.12
N PHE A 481 -5.50 8.28 -24.98
CA PHE A 481 -5.91 6.90 -24.71
C PHE A 481 -4.68 6.01 -24.65
N ASP A 482 -4.53 5.30 -23.54
CA ASP A 482 -3.53 4.25 -23.36
C ASP A 482 -4.23 2.90 -23.22
N ALA A 483 -3.61 1.84 -23.74
CA ALA A 483 -4.12 0.48 -23.59
C ALA A 483 -4.05 -0.02 -22.15
N GLU A 484 -3.08 0.50 -21.37
CA GLU A 484 -2.89 0.16 -19.96
C GLU A 484 -2.21 1.34 -19.24
N LEU A 485 -2.80 1.79 -18.13
CA LEU A 485 -2.19 2.80 -17.28
C LEU A 485 -1.21 2.14 -16.29
N PRO A 486 -0.04 2.76 -16.04
CA PRO A 486 0.97 2.19 -15.14
C PRO A 486 0.49 2.28 -13.68
N ARG A 487 -0.05 1.18 -13.18
CA ARG A 487 -0.36 1.00 -11.76
C ARG A 487 0.50 -0.08 -11.15
N ASP A 488 0.82 0.08 -9.87
CA ASP A 488 1.31 -1.05 -9.12
C ASP A 488 0.14 -2.02 -8.80
N PRO A 489 0.44 -3.26 -8.42
CA PRO A 489 -0.60 -4.23 -8.07
C PRO A 489 -1.48 -3.84 -6.88
N ASN A 490 -1.07 -2.88 -6.06
CA ASN A 490 -1.87 -2.27 -5.00
C ASN A 490 -2.79 -1.15 -5.52
N GLY A 491 -2.83 -0.97 -6.83
CA GLY A 491 -3.68 0.02 -7.48
C GLY A 491 -3.13 1.44 -7.49
N LYS A 492 -1.93 1.70 -6.96
CA LYS A 492 -1.33 3.03 -6.98
C LYS A 492 -0.89 3.39 -8.40
N LEU A 493 -1.44 4.49 -8.91
CA LEU A 493 -1.09 5.02 -10.23
C LEU A 493 0.30 5.69 -10.20
N TYR A 494 1.17 5.29 -11.11
CA TYR A 494 2.45 5.98 -11.35
C TYR A 494 2.25 7.22 -12.23
N LYS A 495 1.41 8.14 -11.76
CA LYS A 495 1.01 9.38 -12.46
C LYS A 495 2.21 10.16 -12.99
N ARG A 496 3.31 10.18 -12.25
CA ARG A 496 4.55 10.84 -12.66
C ARG A 496 5.11 10.27 -13.97
N ARG A 497 5.13 8.94 -14.16
CA ARG A 497 5.64 8.30 -15.40
C ARG A 497 4.83 8.72 -16.63
N ILE A 498 3.51 8.91 -16.46
CA ILE A 498 2.64 9.37 -17.54
C ILE A 498 2.92 10.85 -17.81
N ARG A 499 2.92 11.67 -16.76
CA ARG A 499 3.11 13.13 -16.86
C ARG A 499 4.46 13.51 -17.49
N GLU A 500 5.55 12.82 -17.15
CA GLU A 500 6.90 13.08 -17.68
C GLU A 500 6.97 13.01 -19.21
N ARG A 501 6.08 12.24 -19.87
CA ARG A 501 6.00 12.21 -21.35
C ARG A 501 5.68 13.57 -21.96
N PHE A 502 4.93 14.41 -21.25
CA PHE A 502 4.47 15.73 -21.70
C PHE A 502 5.39 16.87 -21.24
N TRP A 503 6.32 16.59 -20.32
CA TRP A 503 7.27 17.57 -19.79
C TRP A 503 8.69 17.40 -20.33
N GLN A 504 8.91 16.51 -21.30
CA GLN A 504 10.23 16.30 -21.88
C GLN A 504 10.75 17.58 -22.55
N GLY A 505 12.03 17.95 -22.21
CA GLY A 505 12.71 19.13 -22.77
C GLY A 505 12.42 20.45 -22.04
N ARG A 506 11.74 20.43 -20.91
CA ARG A 506 11.52 21.62 -20.06
C ARG A 506 12.16 21.43 -18.68
N GLU A 507 12.99 22.39 -18.25
CA GLU A 507 13.72 22.33 -16.97
C GLU A 507 12.93 22.89 -15.77
N SER A 508 11.83 23.62 -15.99
CA SER A 508 11.05 24.20 -14.90
C SER A 508 9.52 24.08 -15.15
N ARG A 509 8.74 24.08 -14.04
CA ARG A 509 7.28 24.18 -14.06
C ARG A 509 6.74 25.58 -14.33
N ILE A 510 7.62 26.59 -14.35
CA ILE A 510 7.25 27.98 -14.68
C ILE A 510 7.45 28.10 -16.20
N VAL A 511 6.34 28.23 -16.93
CA VAL A 511 6.31 28.47 -18.37
C VAL A 511 6.35 29.97 -18.63
#